data_4bb56b4341f29fa82d1dd2908a6c9502
#
_entry.id   4bb56b4341f29fa82d1dd2908a6c9502
#
_cell.length_a   1.000
_cell.length_b   1.000
_cell.length_c   1.000
_cell.angle_alpha   90.00
_cell.angle_beta   90.00
_cell.angle_gamma   90.00
#
_symmetry.space_group_name_H-M   'P 1'
#
loop_
_entity.id
_entity.type
_entity.pdbx_description
1 polymer ?
#
loop_
_entity_poly.entity_id
_entity_poly.type
_entity_poly.pdbx_seq_one_letter_code
_entity_poly.pdbx_strand_id
1 'polypeptide(L)'
;MLCPRCGAEGTKVIDSRLIDNGSAVRRRRVCTKCGMRFTTHERLVSHPIWVIKKDERRELFNRQKVEIGMMKACEKRPVSPEQIRKAVDEIELELQRRGTRQITSREIGDMVMRKLLEIDDVAYIRFASVYQEFDDARRFAELLASLQRQKSRRRKSSSKKKR
;
A
#
# COMPACT_ATOMS: atom_id res chain seq x y z
N MET A 1 -3.47 6.35 31.92
CA MET A 1 -4.48 5.37 31.42
C MET A 1 -5.22 4.81 32.63
N LEU A 2 -6.54 4.81 32.61
CA LEU A 2 -7.38 4.38 33.72
C LEU A 2 -7.37 2.85 33.88
N CYS A 3 -7.44 2.37 35.09
CA CYS A 3 -7.60 0.94 35.36
C CYS A 3 -9.01 0.47 34.96
N PRO A 4 -9.16 -0.58 34.14
CA PRO A 4 -10.46 -1.02 33.68
C PRO A 4 -11.35 -1.61 34.79
N ARG A 5 -10.78 -1.93 35.96
CA ARG A 5 -11.52 -2.48 37.12
C ARG A 5 -11.96 -1.43 38.13
N CYS A 6 -11.09 -0.50 38.51
CA CYS A 6 -11.36 0.44 39.60
C CYS A 6 -11.31 1.91 39.20
N GLY A 7 -11.08 2.22 37.89
CA GLY A 7 -11.02 3.57 37.39
C GLY A 7 -9.81 4.42 37.83
N ALA A 8 -8.90 3.88 38.64
CA ALA A 8 -7.75 4.65 39.12
C ALA A 8 -6.77 5.00 37.99
N GLU A 9 -6.17 6.20 38.06
CA GLU A 9 -5.20 6.66 37.03
C GLU A 9 -3.81 6.02 37.18
N GLY A 10 -3.46 5.52 38.36
CA GLY A 10 -2.15 4.95 38.68
C GLY A 10 -1.97 3.56 38.07
N THR A 11 -1.29 3.48 36.93
CA THR A 11 -0.90 2.20 36.34
C THR A 11 0.58 2.18 35.99
N LYS A 12 1.28 1.08 36.27
CA LYS A 12 2.69 0.86 35.92
C LYS A 12 2.81 -0.15 34.78
N VAL A 13 3.74 0.08 33.84
CA VAL A 13 4.12 -0.89 32.82
C VAL A 13 5.11 -1.87 33.44
N ILE A 14 4.81 -3.17 33.35
CA ILE A 14 5.67 -4.24 33.87
C ILE A 14 6.37 -5.03 32.75
N ASP A 15 5.87 -4.97 31.50
CA ASP A 15 6.48 -5.59 30.32
C ASP A 15 6.08 -4.78 29.09
N SER A 16 7.00 -4.66 28.11
CA SER A 16 6.76 -3.98 26.85
C SER A 16 7.47 -4.74 25.72
N ARG A 17 6.74 -5.08 24.67
CA ARG A 17 7.27 -5.82 23.52
C ARG A 17 6.73 -5.26 22.21
N LEU A 18 7.60 -5.18 21.19
CA LEU A 18 7.18 -4.93 19.84
C LEU A 18 6.39 -6.13 19.30
N ILE A 19 5.30 -5.84 18.61
CA ILE A 19 4.44 -6.81 17.91
C ILE A 19 4.15 -6.30 16.50
N ASP A 20 3.53 -7.14 15.68
CA ASP A 20 3.13 -6.80 14.30
C ASP A 20 4.33 -6.24 13.48
N ASN A 21 5.46 -6.95 13.52
CA ASN A 21 6.71 -6.57 12.85
C ASN A 21 7.23 -5.16 13.22
N GLY A 22 7.01 -4.75 14.47
CA GLY A 22 7.47 -3.44 14.97
C GLY A 22 6.48 -2.29 14.76
N SER A 23 5.31 -2.53 14.16
CA SER A 23 4.28 -1.51 13.92
C SER A 23 3.38 -1.23 15.11
N ALA A 24 3.46 -2.06 16.16
CA ALA A 24 2.69 -1.89 17.39
C ALA A 24 3.51 -2.28 18.62
N VAL A 25 3.12 -1.75 19.77
CA VAL A 25 3.71 -2.07 21.08
C VAL A 25 2.65 -2.70 21.98
N ARG A 26 2.91 -3.91 22.45
CA ARG A 26 2.11 -4.56 23.49
C ARG A 26 2.70 -4.22 24.85
N ARG A 27 1.90 -3.68 25.75
CA ARG A 27 2.32 -3.40 27.13
C ARG A 27 1.47 -4.15 28.14
N ARG A 28 2.12 -4.86 29.07
CA ARG A 28 1.44 -5.39 30.26
C ARG A 28 1.53 -4.35 31.36
N ARG A 29 0.40 -4.06 31.98
CA ARG A 29 0.25 -3.05 33.01
C ARG A 29 -0.29 -3.66 34.29
N VAL A 30 0.02 -3.03 35.41
CA VAL A 30 -0.54 -3.34 36.74
C VAL A 30 -1.10 -2.05 37.35
N CYS A 31 -2.31 -2.13 37.90
CA CYS A 31 -2.89 -1.03 38.65
C CYS A 31 -2.23 -0.93 40.01
N THR A 32 -1.77 0.25 40.41
CA THR A 32 -1.12 0.46 41.72
C THR A 32 -2.15 0.46 42.86
N LYS A 33 -3.44 0.68 42.60
CA LYS A 33 -4.49 0.68 43.62
C LYS A 33 -5.10 -0.69 43.87
N CYS A 34 -5.47 -1.44 42.84
CA CYS A 34 -6.19 -2.71 42.99
C CYS A 34 -5.40 -3.96 42.53
N GLY A 35 -4.15 -3.79 42.08
CA GLY A 35 -3.30 -4.89 41.64
C GLY A 35 -3.71 -5.57 40.33
N MET A 36 -4.79 -5.14 39.69
CA MET A 36 -5.25 -5.73 38.46
C MET A 36 -4.19 -5.62 37.36
N ARG A 37 -3.90 -6.74 36.70
CA ARG A 37 -3.02 -6.80 35.52
C ARG A 37 -3.87 -6.79 34.25
N PHE A 38 -3.49 -5.96 33.28
CA PHE A 38 -4.18 -5.86 31.98
C PHE A 38 -3.17 -5.53 30.88
N THR A 39 -3.55 -5.80 29.65
CA THR A 39 -2.71 -5.59 28.47
C THR A 39 -3.27 -4.43 27.65
N THR A 40 -2.40 -3.59 27.11
CA THR A 40 -2.73 -2.54 26.17
C THR A 40 -1.89 -2.69 24.92
N HIS A 41 -2.46 -2.30 23.78
CA HIS A 41 -1.76 -2.18 22.53
C HIS A 41 -1.71 -0.71 22.11
N GLU A 42 -0.50 -0.24 21.82
CA GLU A 42 -0.30 1.06 21.20
C GLU A 42 -0.03 0.83 19.71
N ARG A 43 -0.78 1.48 18.87
CA ARG A 43 -0.60 1.45 17.42
C ARG A 43 -0.56 2.86 16.89
N LEU A 44 0.20 3.06 15.82
CA LEU A 44 0.11 4.32 15.09
C LEU A 44 -1.30 4.49 14.55
N VAL A 45 -1.92 5.61 14.88
CA VAL A 45 -3.19 5.99 14.24
C VAL A 45 -2.83 6.59 12.89
N SER A 46 -2.99 5.80 11.84
CA SER A 46 -2.91 6.33 10.47
C SER A 46 -4.11 7.23 10.23
N HIS A 47 -3.86 8.45 9.78
CA HIS A 47 -4.96 9.30 9.35
C HIS A 47 -5.63 8.69 8.11
N PRO A 48 -6.97 8.74 8.03
CA PRO A 48 -7.67 8.28 6.85
C PRO A 48 -7.24 9.09 5.63
N ILE A 49 -6.91 8.39 4.55
CA ILE A 49 -6.52 9.00 3.28
C ILE A 49 -7.77 9.11 2.41
N TRP A 50 -8.09 10.31 1.97
CA TRP A 50 -9.20 10.59 1.07
C TRP A 50 -8.73 10.52 -0.38
N VAL A 51 -9.45 9.77 -1.19
CA VAL A 51 -9.22 9.66 -2.64
C VAL A 51 -10.18 10.57 -3.37
N ILE A 52 -9.64 11.51 -4.12
CA ILE A 52 -10.40 12.39 -4.99
C ILE A 52 -10.57 11.72 -6.35
N LYS A 53 -11.80 11.48 -6.76
CA LYS A 53 -12.18 10.89 -8.06
C LYS A 53 -12.14 11.94 -9.17
N LYS A 54 -12.23 11.50 -10.45
CA LYS A 54 -12.30 12.39 -11.61
C LYS A 54 -13.49 13.36 -11.57
N ASP A 55 -14.59 12.93 -10.96
CA ASP A 55 -15.82 13.69 -10.76
C ASP A 55 -15.85 14.46 -9.43
N GLU A 56 -14.66 14.71 -8.85
CA GLU A 56 -14.44 15.42 -7.61
C GLU A 56 -15.05 14.76 -6.35
N ARG A 57 -15.74 13.64 -6.47
CA ARG A 57 -16.21 12.88 -5.31
C ARG A 57 -15.04 12.39 -4.48
N ARG A 58 -15.25 12.36 -3.16
CA ARG A 58 -14.25 11.90 -2.20
C ARG A 58 -14.68 10.57 -1.61
N GLU A 59 -13.79 9.61 -1.58
CA GLU A 59 -13.98 8.34 -0.88
C GLU A 59 -12.75 8.00 -0.06
N LEU A 60 -12.91 7.18 0.98
CA LEU A 60 -11.76 6.67 1.73
C LEU A 60 -10.92 5.73 0.86
N PHE A 61 -9.60 5.79 1.02
CA PHE A 61 -8.71 4.83 0.40
C PHE A 61 -9.13 3.41 0.79
N ASN A 62 -9.33 2.58 -0.20
CA ASN A 62 -9.71 1.19 -0.01
C ASN A 62 -8.67 0.28 -0.65
N ARG A 63 -7.85 -0.35 0.18
CA ARG A 63 -6.83 -1.31 -0.21
C ARG A 63 -7.39 -2.43 -1.10
N GLN A 64 -8.58 -2.96 -0.75
CA GLN A 64 -9.19 -4.06 -1.50
C GLN A 64 -9.53 -3.67 -2.94
N LYS A 65 -9.94 -2.41 -3.18
CA LYS A 65 -10.18 -1.92 -4.56
C LYS A 65 -8.91 -1.96 -5.40
N VAL A 66 -7.77 -1.58 -4.81
CA VAL A 66 -6.47 -1.62 -5.50
C VAL A 66 -6.07 -3.07 -5.79
N GLU A 67 -6.17 -3.95 -4.80
CA GLU A 67 -5.85 -5.37 -4.91
C GLU A 67 -6.69 -6.05 -6.01
N ILE A 68 -8.01 -5.86 -6.00
CA ILE A 68 -8.93 -6.38 -7.03
C ILE A 68 -8.56 -5.86 -8.42
N GLY A 69 -8.24 -4.58 -8.56
CA GLY A 69 -7.81 -3.97 -9.82
C GLY A 69 -6.54 -4.63 -10.37
N MET A 70 -5.55 -4.85 -9.50
CA MET A 70 -4.31 -5.54 -9.87
C MET A 70 -4.55 -7.01 -10.20
N MET A 71 -5.37 -7.72 -9.43
CA MET A 71 -5.73 -9.11 -9.71
C MET A 71 -6.39 -9.28 -11.08
N LYS A 72 -7.34 -8.42 -11.43
CA LYS A 72 -7.97 -8.43 -12.76
C LYS A 72 -6.97 -8.21 -13.89
N ALA A 73 -6.02 -7.31 -13.71
CA ALA A 73 -4.97 -7.07 -14.68
C ALA A 73 -4.04 -8.29 -14.85
N CYS A 74 -3.77 -9.01 -13.75
CA CYS A 74 -2.90 -10.21 -13.72
C CYS A 74 -3.65 -11.51 -14.07
N GLU A 75 -4.93 -11.47 -14.43
CA GLU A 75 -5.69 -12.67 -14.75
C GLU A 75 -5.03 -13.49 -15.87
N LYS A 76 -4.88 -14.81 -15.64
CA LYS A 76 -4.17 -15.75 -16.57
C LYS A 76 -2.70 -15.38 -16.81
N ARG A 77 -2.07 -14.65 -15.91
CA ARG A 77 -0.63 -14.38 -15.93
C ARG A 77 0.08 -15.17 -14.82
N PRO A 78 1.37 -15.52 -14.98
CA PRO A 78 2.14 -16.24 -13.97
C PRO A 78 2.56 -15.31 -12.83
N VAL A 79 1.58 -14.64 -12.20
CA VAL A 79 1.76 -13.71 -11.07
C VAL A 79 1.06 -14.30 -9.87
N SER A 80 1.81 -14.50 -8.78
CA SER A 80 1.22 -15.06 -7.56
C SER A 80 0.38 -14.01 -6.80
N PRO A 81 -0.66 -14.44 -6.07
CA PRO A 81 -1.43 -13.53 -5.20
C PRO A 81 -0.56 -12.82 -4.15
N GLU A 82 0.55 -13.44 -3.74
CA GLU A 82 1.50 -12.87 -2.77
C GLU A 82 2.28 -11.70 -3.36
N GLN A 83 2.68 -11.80 -4.64
CA GLN A 83 3.32 -10.68 -5.35
C GLN A 83 2.39 -9.47 -5.45
N ILE A 84 1.10 -9.71 -5.71
CA ILE A 84 0.09 -8.65 -5.77
C ILE A 84 -0.09 -8.02 -4.38
N ARG A 85 -0.27 -8.84 -3.32
CA ARG A 85 -0.40 -8.33 -1.95
C ARG A 85 0.80 -7.50 -1.53
N LYS A 86 2.01 -7.97 -1.81
CA LYS A 86 3.24 -7.23 -1.53
C LYS A 86 3.27 -5.88 -2.24
N ALA A 87 2.89 -5.83 -3.51
CA ALA A 87 2.82 -4.58 -4.27
C ALA A 87 1.80 -3.59 -3.68
N VAL A 88 0.65 -4.10 -3.22
CA VAL A 88 -0.38 -3.28 -2.55
C VAL A 88 0.12 -2.78 -1.20
N ASP A 89 0.83 -3.60 -0.41
CA ASP A 89 1.46 -3.18 0.85
C ASP A 89 2.47 -2.05 0.63
N GLU A 90 3.27 -2.15 -0.42
CA GLU A 90 4.24 -1.12 -0.78
C GLU A 90 3.57 0.19 -1.22
N ILE A 91 2.45 0.12 -1.95
CA ILE A 91 1.65 1.30 -2.31
C ILE A 91 1.08 1.94 -1.04
N GLU A 92 0.48 1.16 -0.14
CA GLU A 92 -0.08 1.66 1.11
C GLU A 92 1.00 2.32 1.98
N LEU A 93 2.17 1.70 2.09
CA LEU A 93 3.30 2.26 2.81
C LEU A 93 3.80 3.57 2.19
N GLU A 94 3.86 3.65 0.85
CA GLU A 94 4.23 4.89 0.15
C GLU A 94 3.22 6.00 0.44
N LEU A 95 1.92 5.71 0.44
CA LEU A 95 0.86 6.65 0.80
C LEU A 95 1.00 7.17 2.24
N GLN A 96 1.26 6.28 3.18
CA GLN A 96 1.48 6.63 4.59
C GLN A 96 2.71 7.52 4.77
N ARG A 97 3.82 7.22 4.08
CA ARG A 97 5.06 8.01 4.12
C ARG A 97 4.91 9.42 3.55
N ARG A 98 4.03 9.60 2.57
CA ARG A 98 3.74 10.94 2.02
C ARG A 98 3.07 11.86 3.05
N GLY A 99 2.44 11.32 4.10
CA GLY A 99 1.75 12.08 5.14
C GLY A 99 0.58 12.93 4.63
N THR A 100 0.16 12.74 3.38
CA THR A 100 -0.93 13.47 2.77
C THR A 100 -2.27 12.89 3.18
N ARG A 101 -3.23 13.77 3.53
CA ARG A 101 -4.60 13.34 3.85
C ARG A 101 -5.48 13.15 2.62
N GLN A 102 -5.02 13.59 1.46
CA GLN A 102 -5.75 13.53 0.20
C GLN A 102 -4.81 13.12 -0.93
N ILE A 103 -5.33 12.30 -1.83
CA ILE A 103 -4.63 11.85 -3.03
C ILE A 103 -5.65 11.69 -4.16
N THR A 104 -5.25 11.91 -5.39
CA THR A 104 -6.14 11.69 -6.54
C THR A 104 -6.16 10.21 -6.93
N SER A 105 -7.28 9.76 -7.50
CA SER A 105 -7.36 8.41 -8.08
C SER A 105 -6.33 8.19 -9.18
N ARG A 106 -5.93 9.27 -9.88
CA ARG A 106 -4.89 9.26 -10.90
C ARG A 106 -3.51 8.93 -10.31
N GLU A 107 -3.14 9.54 -9.20
CA GLU A 107 -1.86 9.24 -8.55
C GLU A 107 -1.79 7.80 -8.05
N ILE A 108 -2.90 7.27 -7.49
CA ILE A 108 -2.97 5.86 -7.09
C ILE A 108 -2.79 4.94 -8.30
N GLY A 109 -3.47 5.24 -9.40
CA GLY A 109 -3.33 4.47 -10.63
C GLY A 109 -1.91 4.49 -11.19
N ASP A 110 -1.22 5.63 -11.13
CA ASP A 110 0.18 5.74 -11.55
C ASP A 110 1.11 4.90 -10.64
N MET A 111 0.79 4.80 -9.32
CA MET A 111 1.51 3.92 -8.41
C MET A 111 1.29 2.44 -8.76
N VAL A 112 0.03 2.05 -9.05
CA VAL A 112 -0.33 0.69 -9.49
C VAL A 112 0.39 0.35 -10.79
N MET A 113 0.38 1.25 -11.77
CA MET A 113 1.07 1.06 -13.04
C MET A 113 2.57 0.83 -12.86
N ARG A 114 3.24 1.61 -12.01
CA ARG A 114 4.67 1.40 -11.70
C ARG A 114 4.93 0.00 -11.14
N LYS A 115 4.07 -0.46 -10.21
CA LYS A 115 4.19 -1.79 -9.61
C LYS A 115 3.91 -2.91 -10.61
N LEU A 116 2.87 -2.79 -11.42
CA LEU A 116 2.59 -3.78 -12.47
C LEU A 116 3.70 -3.88 -13.51
N LEU A 117 4.33 -2.76 -13.87
CA LEU A 117 5.48 -2.74 -14.77
C LEU A 117 6.71 -3.53 -14.24
N GLU A 118 6.84 -3.64 -12.91
CA GLU A 118 7.89 -4.43 -12.27
C GLU A 118 7.54 -5.92 -12.26
N ILE A 119 6.25 -6.26 -12.22
CA ILE A 119 5.74 -7.63 -12.06
C ILE A 119 5.53 -8.31 -13.41
N ASP A 120 4.70 -7.69 -14.28
CA ASP A 120 4.31 -8.28 -15.58
C ASP A 120 3.85 -7.20 -16.57
N ASP A 121 4.51 -7.16 -17.73
CA ASP A 121 4.21 -6.14 -18.76
C ASP A 121 2.80 -6.25 -19.35
N VAL A 122 2.27 -7.48 -19.49
CA VAL A 122 0.94 -7.67 -20.03
C VAL A 122 -0.10 -7.20 -19.03
N ALA A 123 0.10 -7.45 -17.75
CA ALA A 123 -0.74 -6.92 -16.68
C ALA A 123 -0.69 -5.38 -16.67
N TYR A 124 0.50 -4.79 -16.82
CA TYR A 124 0.64 -3.35 -16.98
C TYR A 124 -0.18 -2.80 -18.14
N ILE A 125 -0.07 -3.40 -19.35
CA ILE A 125 -0.79 -2.98 -20.55
C ILE A 125 -2.31 -3.07 -20.34
N ARG A 126 -2.78 -4.18 -19.74
CA ARG A 126 -4.21 -4.37 -19.44
C ARG A 126 -4.74 -3.31 -18.46
N PHE A 127 -3.99 -3.04 -17.41
CA PHE A 127 -4.38 -2.01 -16.45
C PHE A 127 -4.39 -0.63 -17.11
N ALA A 128 -3.34 -0.30 -17.87
CA ALA A 128 -3.22 0.96 -18.58
C ALA A 128 -4.38 1.15 -19.57
N SER A 129 -4.80 0.11 -20.30
CA SER A 129 -5.88 0.18 -21.30
C SER A 129 -7.24 0.60 -20.69
N VAL A 130 -7.50 0.22 -19.44
CA VAL A 130 -8.73 0.59 -18.73
C VAL A 130 -8.56 1.93 -18.01
N TYR A 131 -7.36 2.14 -17.43
CA TYR A 131 -7.09 3.26 -16.53
C TYR A 131 -6.85 4.58 -17.27
N GLN A 132 -6.09 4.55 -18.39
CA GLN A 132 -5.71 5.76 -19.13
C GLN A 132 -6.78 6.23 -20.11
N GLU A 133 -7.89 5.47 -20.30
CA GLU A 133 -8.98 5.83 -21.22
C GLU A 133 -8.40 6.35 -22.54
N PHE A 134 -7.78 5.44 -23.31
CA PHE A 134 -7.19 5.82 -24.59
C PHE A 134 -8.29 6.24 -25.59
N ASP A 135 -8.23 7.48 -26.01
CA ASP A 135 -9.17 8.03 -27.03
C ASP A 135 -8.81 7.53 -28.44
N ASP A 136 -7.56 7.08 -28.66
CA ASP A 136 -7.04 6.71 -29.97
C ASP A 136 -6.05 5.54 -29.86
N ALA A 137 -6.08 4.66 -30.86
CA ALA A 137 -5.13 3.55 -31.00
C ALA A 137 -3.67 4.01 -31.10
N ARG A 138 -3.40 5.23 -31.56
CA ARG A 138 -2.05 5.80 -31.62
C ARG A 138 -1.42 5.97 -30.26
N ARG A 139 -2.16 6.51 -29.29
CA ARG A 139 -1.67 6.65 -27.90
C ARG A 139 -1.36 5.30 -27.27
N PHE A 140 -2.14 4.28 -27.58
CA PHE A 140 -1.86 2.92 -27.14
C PHE A 140 -0.58 2.36 -27.78
N ALA A 141 -0.37 2.60 -29.08
CA ALA A 141 0.88 2.22 -29.75
C ALA A 141 2.12 2.93 -29.17
N GLU A 142 2.00 4.21 -28.82
CA GLU A 142 3.05 4.97 -28.15
C GLU A 142 3.41 4.39 -26.77
N LEU A 143 2.40 3.96 -26.00
CA LEU A 143 2.63 3.26 -24.73
C LEU A 143 3.47 1.99 -24.93
N LEU A 144 3.10 1.16 -25.91
CA LEU A 144 3.84 -0.07 -26.24
C LEU A 144 5.27 0.23 -26.69
N ALA A 145 5.48 1.24 -27.52
CA ALA A 145 6.79 1.66 -27.95
C ALA A 145 7.66 2.17 -26.77
N SER A 146 7.06 2.90 -25.82
CA SER A 146 7.74 3.36 -24.61
C SER A 146 8.20 2.22 -23.72
N LEU A 147 7.37 1.19 -23.56
CA LEU A 147 7.70 -0.04 -22.82
C LEU A 147 8.90 -0.78 -23.43
N GLN A 148 8.90 -0.93 -24.75
CA GLN A 148 10.00 -1.58 -25.45
C GLN A 148 11.34 -0.83 -25.26
N ARG A 149 11.31 0.52 -25.31
CA ARG A 149 12.48 1.38 -25.06
C ARG A 149 13.00 1.24 -23.62
N GLN A 150 12.11 1.21 -22.63
CA GLN A 150 12.50 1.03 -21.22
C GLN A 150 13.15 -0.32 -20.97
N LYS A 151 12.63 -1.39 -21.57
CA LYS A 151 13.24 -2.73 -21.49
C LYS A 151 14.63 -2.78 -22.09
N SER A 152 14.82 -2.18 -23.25
CA SER A 152 16.11 -2.11 -23.91
C SER A 152 17.16 -1.39 -23.06
N ARG A 153 16.74 -0.34 -22.34
CA ARG A 153 17.61 0.39 -21.39
C ARG A 153 17.95 -0.44 -20.14
N ARG A 154 16.98 -1.14 -19.55
CA ARG A 154 17.20 -1.99 -18.36
C ARG A 154 18.14 -3.15 -18.68
N ARG A 155 18.00 -3.79 -19.85
CA ARG A 155 18.92 -4.86 -20.30
C ARG A 155 20.35 -4.37 -20.48
N LYS A 156 20.56 -3.17 -21.02
CA LYS A 156 21.88 -2.57 -21.20
C LYS A 156 22.54 -2.19 -19.87
N SER A 157 21.79 -1.76 -18.86
CA SER A 157 22.33 -1.41 -17.55
C SER A 157 22.71 -2.65 -16.73
N SER A 158 21.95 -3.75 -16.84
CA SER A 158 22.27 -5.01 -16.13
C SER A 158 23.49 -5.74 -16.71
N SER A 159 23.74 -5.61 -18.01
CA SER A 159 24.95 -6.19 -18.64
C SER A 159 26.24 -5.43 -18.29
N LYS A 160 26.14 -4.13 -17.99
CA LYS A 160 27.29 -3.31 -17.56
C LYS A 160 27.71 -3.54 -16.09
N LYS A 161 26.84 -4.12 -15.26
CA LYS A 161 27.12 -4.39 -13.83
C LYS A 161 27.72 -5.78 -13.59
N LYS A 162 27.82 -6.61 -14.64
CA LYS A 162 28.42 -7.97 -14.61
C LYS A 162 29.83 -8.03 -15.21
N ARG A 163 30.42 -6.90 -15.54
CA ARG A 163 31.82 -6.73 -15.92
C ARG A 163 32.52 -5.89 -14.85
#